data_75b63962affb4223030b4adffe55e588
#
_entry.id   75b63962affb4223030b4adffe55e588
#
_cell.length_a   1.000
_cell.length_b   1.000
_cell.length_c   1.000
_cell.angle_alpha   90.00
_cell.angle_beta   90.00
_cell.angle_gamma   90.00
#
_symmetry.space_group_name_H-M   'P 1'
#
loop_
_entity.id
_entity.type
_entity.pdbx_description
1 polymer ?
#
loop_
_entity_poly.entity_id
_entity_poly.type
_entity_poly.pdbx_seq_one_letter_code
_entity_poly.pdbx_strand_id
1 'polypeptide(L)'
;MTQVFLTQCGQFTATHGHGGTLAEEKHTHTFKYEATFHGPLNDEGYLLDFRLLQEHFQREISARLEGADLNTLFAHPTTEALAVWIFNTLKPKFVQLVSVKVAEDKDRWITYTGEE
;
A
#
# COMPACT_ATOMS: atom_id res chain seq x y z
N MET A 1 -0.95 25.93 -13.77
CA MET A 1 -1.81 24.75 -13.76
C MET A 1 -2.03 24.28 -12.33
N THR A 2 -3.27 24.00 -11.95
CA THR A 2 -3.58 23.56 -10.58
C THR A 2 -3.09 22.15 -10.33
N GLN A 3 -2.34 22.00 -9.26
CA GLN A 3 -1.82 20.70 -8.83
C GLN A 3 -2.52 20.29 -7.54
N VAL A 4 -2.81 19.02 -7.40
CA VAL A 4 -3.44 18.49 -6.19
C VAL A 4 -2.76 17.21 -5.73
N PHE A 5 -2.96 16.88 -4.47
CA PHE A 5 -2.65 15.56 -3.92
C PHE A 5 -3.96 14.82 -3.67
N LEU A 6 -3.96 13.53 -3.96
CA LEU A 6 -5.08 12.65 -3.67
C LEU A 6 -4.57 11.47 -2.89
N THR A 7 -5.23 11.13 -1.77
CA THR A 7 -4.87 9.95 -0.98
C THR A 7 -6.03 8.98 -0.94
N GLN A 8 -5.76 7.74 -1.32
CA GLN A 8 -6.71 6.63 -1.25
C GLN A 8 -6.24 5.65 -0.18
N CYS A 9 -7.16 5.26 0.70
CA CYS A 9 -6.89 4.32 1.78
C CYS A 9 -7.43 2.94 1.46
N GLY A 10 -6.81 1.92 2.03
CA GLY A 10 -7.28 0.55 1.97
C GLY A 10 -6.83 -0.21 3.20
N GLN A 11 -7.32 -1.44 3.34
CA GLN A 11 -6.91 -2.31 4.43
C GLN A 11 -7.08 -3.77 4.05
N PHE A 12 -6.37 -4.63 4.75
CA PHE A 12 -6.51 -6.09 4.65
C PHE A 12 -6.07 -6.70 5.97
N THR A 13 -6.63 -7.88 6.29
CA THR A 13 -6.24 -8.64 7.47
C THR A 13 -5.40 -9.82 7.01
N ALA A 14 -4.20 -9.97 7.56
CA ALA A 14 -3.26 -11.00 7.15
C ALA A 14 -2.40 -11.44 8.33
N THR A 15 -1.76 -12.59 8.17
CA THR A 15 -0.91 -13.19 9.19
C THR A 15 0.55 -13.12 8.75
N HIS A 16 1.42 -12.78 9.69
CA HIS A 16 2.86 -12.81 9.44
C HIS A 16 3.64 -13.11 10.72
N GLY A 17 4.86 -13.56 10.52
CA GLY A 17 5.87 -13.70 11.56
C GLY A 17 7.23 -13.61 10.92
N HIS A 18 8.26 -13.41 11.71
CA HIS A 18 9.62 -13.33 11.17
C HIS A 18 10.63 -13.88 12.14
N GLY A 19 11.73 -14.36 11.58
CA GLY A 19 12.86 -14.88 12.34
C GLY A 19 13.99 -13.86 12.40
N GLY A 20 15.17 -14.32 12.81
CA GLY A 20 16.36 -13.49 12.88
C GLY A 20 16.44 -12.71 14.19
N THR A 21 17.11 -11.56 14.13
CA THR A 21 17.40 -10.74 15.32
C THR A 21 16.13 -10.23 15.99
N LEU A 22 15.12 -9.89 15.20
CA LEU A 22 13.84 -9.38 15.70
C LEU A 22 12.75 -10.44 15.52
N ALA A 23 13.06 -11.69 15.91
CA ALA A 23 12.17 -12.84 15.73
C ALA A 23 10.80 -12.60 16.38
N GLU A 24 9.75 -13.03 15.69
CA GLU A 24 8.38 -12.86 16.14
C GLU A 24 7.54 -14.02 15.63
N GLU A 25 6.72 -14.61 16.48
CA GLU A 25 5.81 -15.68 16.08
C GLU A 25 4.73 -15.13 15.17
N LYS A 26 4.10 -16.02 14.38
CA LYS A 26 3.01 -15.63 13.49
C LYS A 26 1.84 -15.06 14.30
N HIS A 27 1.33 -13.93 13.83
CA HIS A 27 0.17 -13.27 14.42
C HIS A 27 -0.61 -12.58 13.31
N THR A 28 -1.85 -12.24 13.62
CA THR A 28 -2.77 -11.64 12.66
C THR A 28 -2.96 -10.17 12.98
N HIS A 29 -2.85 -9.33 11.94
CA HIS A 29 -3.10 -7.88 12.03
C HIS A 29 -4.02 -7.43 10.92
N THR A 30 -4.73 -6.35 11.18
CA THR A 30 -5.36 -5.57 10.11
C THR A 30 -4.38 -4.48 9.71
N PHE A 31 -3.81 -4.66 8.53
CA PHE A 31 -2.89 -3.68 7.94
C PHE A 31 -3.70 -2.58 7.27
N LYS A 32 -3.33 -1.34 7.52
CA LYS A 32 -3.92 -0.18 6.82
C LYS A 32 -2.88 0.40 5.90
N TYR A 33 -3.30 0.85 4.73
CA TYR A 33 -2.38 1.48 3.81
C TYR A 33 -3.02 2.70 3.17
N GLU A 34 -2.18 3.65 2.77
CA GLU A 34 -2.55 4.86 2.07
C GLU A 34 -1.62 5.03 0.89
N ALA A 35 -2.18 5.35 -0.27
CA ALA A 35 -1.38 5.71 -1.42
C ALA A 35 -1.71 7.14 -1.80
N THR A 36 -0.68 7.95 -2.02
CA THR A 36 -0.81 9.37 -2.36
C THR A 36 -0.33 9.60 -3.79
N PHE A 37 -1.15 10.32 -4.54
CA PHE A 37 -0.93 10.66 -5.94
C PHE A 37 -0.83 12.18 -6.05
N HIS A 38 -0.06 12.65 -7.02
CA HIS A 38 0.14 14.09 -7.23
C HIS A 38 0.16 14.39 -8.72
N GLY A 39 -0.48 15.48 -9.10
CA GLY A 39 -0.44 15.95 -10.48
C GLY A 39 -1.46 17.03 -10.77
N PRO A 40 -1.53 17.45 -12.03
CA PRO A 40 -2.49 18.47 -12.46
C PRO A 40 -3.88 17.88 -12.64
N LEU A 41 -4.89 18.72 -12.50
CA LEU A 41 -6.27 18.36 -12.83
C LEU A 41 -6.42 18.24 -14.34
N ASN A 42 -7.25 17.27 -14.76
CA ASN A 42 -7.64 17.18 -16.18
C ASN A 42 -8.72 18.23 -16.49
N ASP A 43 -9.19 18.22 -17.76
CA ASP A 43 -10.17 19.23 -18.22
C ASP A 43 -11.51 19.16 -17.47
N GLU A 44 -11.82 18.02 -16.87
CA GLU A 44 -13.06 17.84 -16.13
C GLU A 44 -12.88 18.10 -14.62
N GLY A 45 -11.68 18.45 -14.17
CA GLY A 45 -11.40 18.78 -12.79
C GLY A 45 -10.96 17.61 -11.92
N TYR A 46 -10.49 16.51 -12.50
CA TYR A 46 -10.03 15.33 -11.77
C TYR A 46 -8.53 15.11 -11.93
N LEU A 47 -7.91 14.56 -10.88
CA LEU A 47 -6.57 13.98 -10.98
C LEU A 47 -6.68 12.54 -11.50
N LEU A 48 -7.54 11.74 -10.87
CA LEU A 48 -7.78 10.34 -11.20
C LEU A 48 -9.25 10.01 -10.99
N ASP A 49 -9.74 9.00 -11.70
CA ASP A 49 -11.08 8.45 -11.49
C ASP A 49 -11.10 7.63 -10.19
N PHE A 50 -11.88 8.05 -9.21
CA PHE A 50 -11.97 7.39 -7.91
C PHE A 50 -12.47 5.95 -8.02
N ARG A 51 -13.38 5.65 -8.96
CA ARG A 51 -13.91 4.29 -9.12
C ARG A 51 -12.84 3.35 -9.66
N LEU A 52 -12.07 3.81 -10.64
CA LEU A 52 -10.97 3.03 -11.20
C LEU A 52 -9.92 2.78 -10.12
N LEU A 53 -9.61 3.80 -9.32
CA LEU A 53 -8.64 3.71 -8.25
C LEU A 53 -9.09 2.69 -7.20
N GLN A 54 -10.34 2.76 -6.77
CA GLN A 54 -10.90 1.85 -5.78
C GLN A 54 -10.91 0.40 -6.28
N GLU A 55 -11.33 0.17 -7.52
CA GLU A 55 -11.33 -1.16 -8.12
C GLU A 55 -9.93 -1.75 -8.19
N HIS A 56 -8.96 -0.93 -8.55
CA HIS A 56 -7.58 -1.38 -8.66
C HIS A 56 -7.00 -1.76 -7.29
N PHE A 57 -7.26 -0.94 -6.27
CA PHE A 57 -6.83 -1.22 -4.91
C PHE A 57 -7.44 -2.51 -4.40
N GLN A 58 -8.74 -2.70 -4.62
CA GLN A 58 -9.43 -3.92 -4.18
C GLN A 58 -8.87 -5.15 -4.87
N ARG A 59 -8.74 -5.12 -6.19
CA ARG A 59 -8.32 -6.27 -6.99
C ARG A 59 -6.84 -6.58 -6.81
N GLU A 60 -5.99 -5.58 -6.86
CA GLU A 60 -4.54 -5.78 -6.92
C GLU A 60 -3.87 -5.81 -5.55
N ILE A 61 -4.48 -5.23 -4.54
CA ILE A 61 -3.91 -5.15 -3.19
C ILE A 61 -4.76 -5.94 -2.20
N SER A 62 -5.93 -5.42 -1.83
CA SER A 62 -6.71 -5.96 -0.73
C SER A 62 -7.14 -7.41 -0.94
N ALA A 63 -7.68 -7.74 -2.12
CA ALA A 63 -8.14 -9.09 -2.41
C ALA A 63 -7.00 -10.11 -2.44
N ARG A 64 -5.80 -9.69 -2.84
CA ARG A 64 -4.65 -10.58 -2.89
C ARG A 64 -4.04 -10.85 -1.52
N LEU A 65 -4.18 -9.91 -0.59
CA LEU A 65 -3.55 -10.00 0.73
C LEU A 65 -4.53 -10.37 1.84
N GLU A 66 -5.84 -10.18 1.61
CA GLU A 66 -6.85 -10.50 2.62
C GLU A 66 -6.82 -11.99 2.97
N GLY A 67 -6.65 -12.31 4.25
CA GLY A 67 -6.58 -13.68 4.72
C GLY A 67 -5.28 -14.41 4.40
N ALA A 68 -4.30 -13.73 3.82
CA ALA A 68 -3.07 -14.37 3.40
C ALA A 68 -2.13 -14.67 4.57
N ASP A 69 -1.33 -15.71 4.41
CA ASP A 69 -0.13 -15.93 5.21
C ASP A 69 1.02 -15.25 4.46
N LEU A 70 1.42 -14.09 4.93
CA LEU A 70 2.40 -13.27 4.24
C LEU A 70 3.78 -13.94 4.14
N ASN A 71 4.05 -14.91 5.01
CA ASN A 71 5.30 -15.68 4.93
C ASN A 71 5.38 -16.53 3.68
N THR A 72 4.27 -16.84 3.02
CA THR A 72 4.26 -17.57 1.75
C THR A 72 4.50 -16.66 0.55
N LEU A 73 4.34 -15.36 0.72
CA LEU A 73 4.43 -14.37 -0.37
C LEU A 73 5.72 -13.55 -0.30
N PHE A 74 6.28 -13.37 0.89
CA PHE A 74 7.46 -12.54 1.12
C PHE A 74 8.50 -13.30 1.92
N ALA A 75 9.77 -13.17 1.55
CA ALA A 75 10.88 -13.73 2.33
C ALA A 75 10.95 -13.08 3.72
N HIS A 76 10.71 -11.77 3.78
CA HIS A 76 10.68 -11.01 5.02
C HIS A 76 9.38 -10.20 5.04
N PRO A 77 8.27 -10.75 5.63
CA PRO A 77 6.95 -10.12 5.56
C PRO A 77 6.77 -9.00 6.59
N THR A 78 7.60 -7.98 6.50
CA THR A 78 7.57 -6.81 7.36
C THR A 78 6.61 -5.75 6.81
N THR A 79 6.24 -4.79 7.65
CA THR A 79 5.46 -3.63 7.22
C THR A 79 6.21 -2.86 6.14
N GLU A 80 7.55 -2.78 6.24
CA GLU A 80 8.42 -2.17 5.25
C GLU A 80 8.30 -2.85 3.89
N ALA A 81 8.38 -4.18 3.87
CA ALA A 81 8.26 -4.95 2.62
C ALA A 81 6.89 -4.75 1.97
N LEU A 82 5.84 -4.66 2.76
CA LEU A 82 4.49 -4.39 2.27
C LEU A 82 4.39 -3.03 1.59
N ALA A 83 4.99 -2.00 2.19
CA ALA A 83 4.97 -0.66 1.60
C ALA A 83 5.65 -0.65 0.23
N VAL A 84 6.80 -1.30 0.12
CA VAL A 84 7.54 -1.41 -1.15
C VAL A 84 6.72 -2.18 -2.19
N TRP A 85 6.14 -3.32 -1.78
CA TRP A 85 5.36 -4.16 -2.68
C TRP A 85 4.11 -3.44 -3.21
N ILE A 86 3.39 -2.73 -2.33
CA ILE A 86 2.20 -1.97 -2.73
C ILE A 86 2.58 -0.87 -3.72
N PHE A 87 3.65 -0.12 -3.42
CA PHE A 87 4.13 0.92 -4.31
C PHE A 87 4.46 0.36 -5.70
N ASN A 88 5.24 -0.72 -5.74
CA ASN A 88 5.66 -1.33 -7.00
C ASN A 88 4.50 -1.98 -7.77
N THR A 89 3.43 -2.36 -7.08
CA THR A 89 2.22 -2.89 -7.71
C THR A 89 1.41 -1.77 -8.38
N LEU A 90 1.33 -0.61 -7.73
CA LEU A 90 0.50 0.52 -8.21
C LEU A 90 1.20 1.41 -9.23
N LYS A 91 2.51 1.61 -9.09
CA LYS A 91 3.25 2.58 -9.90
C LYS A 91 3.14 2.37 -11.41
N PRO A 92 3.21 1.13 -11.94
CA PRO A 92 3.08 0.92 -13.39
C PRO A 92 1.74 1.37 -13.95
N LYS A 93 0.68 1.28 -13.15
CA LYS A 93 -0.67 1.68 -13.56
C LYS A 93 -0.94 3.16 -13.31
N PHE A 94 -0.36 3.72 -12.24
CA PHE A 94 -0.61 5.10 -11.82
C PHE A 94 0.73 5.81 -11.68
N VAL A 95 1.19 6.43 -12.77
CA VAL A 95 2.49 7.13 -12.79
C VAL A 95 2.52 8.34 -11.84
N GLN A 96 1.33 8.85 -11.46
CA GLN A 96 1.19 9.96 -10.50
C GLN A 96 1.47 9.56 -9.06
N LEU A 97 1.65 8.26 -8.77
CA LEU A 97 1.92 7.79 -7.41
C LEU A 97 3.22 8.38 -6.88
N VAL A 98 3.17 8.96 -5.68
CA VAL A 98 4.34 9.56 -5.04
C VAL A 98 4.71 8.90 -3.72
N SER A 99 3.77 8.28 -3.02
CA SER A 99 4.10 7.60 -1.77
C SER A 99 3.06 6.54 -1.42
N VAL A 100 3.52 5.54 -0.67
CA VAL A 100 2.66 4.55 -0.02
C VAL A 100 3.05 4.48 1.45
N LYS A 101 2.06 4.50 2.33
CA LYS A 101 2.24 4.36 3.77
C LYS A 101 1.51 3.09 4.22
N VAL A 102 2.14 2.33 5.12
CA VAL A 102 1.54 1.11 5.67
C VAL A 102 1.73 1.10 7.19
N ALA A 103 0.70 0.66 7.91
CA ALA A 103 0.75 0.49 9.35
C ALA A 103 0.12 -0.84 9.74
N GLU A 104 0.73 -1.55 10.69
CA GLU A 104 0.13 -2.73 11.30
C GLU A 104 -0.54 -2.41 12.63
N ASP A 105 -0.24 -1.23 13.21
CA ASP A 105 -0.85 -0.74 14.44
C ASP A 105 -1.14 0.76 14.32
N LYS A 106 -1.64 1.36 15.39
CA LYS A 106 -2.04 2.78 15.38
C LYS A 106 -0.89 3.75 15.63
N ASP A 107 0.28 3.23 16.00
CA ASP A 107 1.34 4.08 16.55
C ASP A 107 2.42 4.48 15.56
N ARG A 108 2.57 3.72 14.46
CA ARG A 108 3.65 4.03 13.51
C ARG A 108 3.31 3.57 12.11
N TRP A 109 3.80 4.34 11.16
CA TRP A 109 3.62 4.11 9.74
C TRP A 109 4.96 4.03 9.04
N ILE A 110 5.08 3.13 8.08
CA ILE A 110 6.22 3.08 7.16
C ILE A 110 5.81 3.80 5.89
N THR A 111 6.65 4.69 5.39
CA THR A 111 6.42 5.41 4.14
C THR A 111 7.50 5.07 3.12
N TYR A 112 7.09 4.68 1.92
CA TYR A 112 8.01 4.44 0.82
C TYR A 112 7.65 5.37 -0.34
N THR A 113 8.68 6.02 -0.90
CA THR A 113 8.51 7.02 -1.97
C THR A 113 9.14 6.58 -3.30
N GLY A 114 9.52 5.33 -3.41
CA GLY A 114 10.15 4.81 -4.62
C GLY A 114 11.66 4.98 -4.67
N GLU A 115 12.27 5.48 -3.61
CA GLU A 115 13.74 5.66 -3.56
C GLU A 115 14.42 4.36 -3.17
N GLU A 116 15.40 3.96 -3.95
CA GLU A 116 16.20 2.75 -3.69
C GLU A 116 17.52 3.10 -3.02
#